data_c3ec1a33b1cc0fcb6c4e0184c44a9c9c
#
_entry.id   c3ec1a33b1cc0fcb6c4e0184c44a9c9c
#
_cell.length_a   1.000
_cell.length_b   1.000
_cell.length_c   1.000
_cell.angle_alpha   90.00
_cell.angle_beta   90.00
_cell.angle_gamma   90.00
#
_symmetry.space_group_name_H-M   'P 1'
#
loop_
_entity.id
_entity.type
_entity.pdbx_description
1 polymer ?
#
loop_
_entity_poly.entity_id
_entity_poly.type
_entity_poly.pdbx_seq_one_letter_code
_entity_poly.pdbx_strand_id
1 'polypeptide(L)'
;IIAGEIDGVGLKYKNTVGKVATSQNLDKSISMYRKKHSINYSEFDFIKVKENSNIIVFEKGSYTISKSIKIPKDKVVVIEPGFNLNLIDNASFISQSTLVAKGTKEEPITFFSNNNTGGGLFINDAETQSELEYCTFNNLSNPNNEIWSVSGAVNFNESNVVISNCVFKNNRCEDALNIIRSNFTMVSTEFHDTYSDSFDGDFVKGTIDKCQFYNSGNDAIDVSGSQLMLRDILISNPLDKGISAGEASLINGESIQVIDGEIGIVSKDLSKVILENVLIKNTRLGFSSFQKKYEYGKASIDISKLSQINNETNFLIETGCRLTINKKEMSTISSKVIEQMYGAEYGKSSK
;
A
#
# COMPACT_ATOMS: atom_id res chain seq x y z
N ILE A 1 20.86 25.34 -19.35
CA ILE A 1 19.80 24.62 -18.63
C ILE A 1 19.06 25.68 -17.82
N ILE A 2 17.78 25.86 -18.15
CA ILE A 2 16.90 26.77 -17.41
C ILE A 2 16.24 25.89 -16.33
N ALA A 3 16.57 26.14 -15.07
CA ALA A 3 15.84 25.54 -13.95
C ALA A 3 14.73 26.50 -13.55
N GLY A 4 13.52 26.02 -13.48
CA GLY A 4 12.34 26.78 -13.04
C GLY A 4 11.82 26.23 -11.72
N GLU A 5 11.50 27.12 -10.78
CA GLU A 5 10.71 26.78 -9.59
C GLU A 5 9.24 27.10 -9.88
N ILE A 6 8.36 26.18 -9.52
CA ILE A 6 6.90 26.40 -9.56
C ILE A 6 6.49 26.88 -8.16
N ASP A 7 6.04 28.11 -8.07
CA ASP A 7 5.52 28.71 -6.85
C ASP A 7 4.01 28.97 -7.03
N GLY A 8 3.20 28.08 -6.49
CA GLY A 8 1.74 28.15 -6.37
C GLY A 8 0.90 28.52 -7.60
N VAL A 9 1.24 29.52 -8.36
CA VAL A 9 0.49 30.02 -9.52
C VAL A 9 1.38 30.54 -10.65
N GLY A 10 2.67 30.27 -10.64
CA GLY A 10 3.57 30.75 -11.71
C GLY A 10 4.97 30.15 -11.68
N LEU A 11 5.57 30.06 -12.84
CA LEU A 11 6.98 29.67 -13.02
C LEU A 11 7.89 30.86 -12.72
N LYS A 12 8.66 30.81 -11.63
CA LYS A 12 9.78 31.74 -11.41
C LYS A 12 11.04 31.16 -12.00
N TYR A 13 11.61 31.86 -12.97
CA TYR A 13 12.90 31.49 -13.56
C TYR A 13 14.02 32.11 -12.75
N LYS A 14 14.88 31.29 -12.17
CA LYS A 14 16.15 31.71 -11.61
C LYS A 14 17.25 31.51 -12.63
N ASN A 15 17.85 32.56 -13.12
CA ASN A 15 19.06 32.46 -13.97
C ASN A 15 20.22 31.94 -13.14
N THR A 16 20.40 30.64 -13.12
CA THR A 16 21.64 30.04 -12.62
C THR A 16 22.55 29.83 -13.83
N VAL A 17 23.63 30.59 -13.91
CA VAL A 17 24.71 30.33 -14.87
C VAL A 17 25.46 29.10 -14.35
N GLY A 18 24.96 27.93 -14.69
CA GLY A 18 25.69 26.67 -14.52
C GLY A 18 26.77 26.56 -15.61
N LYS A 19 27.92 25.98 -15.30
CA LYS A 19 28.88 25.58 -16.31
C LYS A 19 28.19 24.70 -17.35
N VAL A 20 28.19 25.13 -18.60
CA VAL A 20 27.71 24.32 -19.72
C VAL A 20 28.62 23.09 -19.81
N ALA A 21 28.07 21.90 -19.52
CA ALA A 21 28.76 20.66 -19.77
C ALA A 21 29.07 20.56 -21.28
N THR A 22 30.29 20.21 -21.64
CA THR A 22 30.62 19.96 -23.04
C THR A 22 29.75 18.82 -23.58
N SER A 23 29.40 18.84 -24.84
CA SER A 23 28.54 17.82 -25.48
C SER A 23 29.00 16.38 -25.20
N GLN A 24 30.30 16.14 -25.19
CA GLN A 24 30.89 14.83 -24.87
C GLN A 24 30.61 14.35 -23.44
N ASN A 25 30.59 15.24 -22.46
CA ASN A 25 30.25 14.88 -21.08
C ASN A 25 28.73 14.62 -20.91
N LEU A 26 27.92 15.36 -21.66
CA LEU A 26 26.47 15.17 -21.67
C LEU A 26 26.11 13.83 -22.32
N ASP A 27 26.69 13.50 -23.47
CA ASP A 27 26.47 12.22 -24.17
C ASP A 27 26.93 11.03 -23.32
N LYS A 28 28.05 11.14 -22.62
CA LYS A 28 28.52 10.11 -21.71
C LYS A 28 27.60 9.95 -20.51
N SER A 29 27.13 11.03 -19.92
CA SER A 29 26.15 11.01 -18.83
C SER A 29 24.82 10.43 -19.26
N ILE A 30 24.29 10.80 -20.43
CA ILE A 30 23.07 10.24 -21.01
C ILE A 30 23.24 8.75 -21.31
N SER A 31 24.38 8.34 -21.86
CA SER A 31 24.68 6.93 -22.14
C SER A 31 24.74 6.11 -20.86
N MET A 32 25.42 6.61 -19.83
CA MET A 32 25.46 5.96 -18.51
C MET A 32 24.05 5.87 -17.87
N TYR A 33 23.26 6.94 -17.96
CA TYR A 33 21.89 6.97 -17.48
C TYR A 33 21.02 5.94 -18.20
N ARG A 34 21.05 5.89 -19.53
CA ARG A 34 20.31 4.91 -20.34
C ARG A 34 20.72 3.48 -19.97
N LYS A 35 22.01 3.21 -19.81
CA LYS A 35 22.52 1.89 -19.39
C LYS A 35 22.03 1.50 -17.98
N LYS A 36 22.02 2.42 -17.02
CA LYS A 36 21.55 2.21 -15.65
C LYS A 36 20.04 1.91 -15.60
N HIS A 37 19.25 2.46 -16.54
CA HIS A 37 17.79 2.31 -16.61
C HIS A 37 17.31 1.38 -17.73
N SER A 38 18.22 0.69 -18.42
CA SER A 38 17.86 -0.25 -19.48
C SER A 38 17.21 -1.50 -18.93
N ILE A 39 16.36 -2.11 -19.76
CA ILE A 39 15.81 -3.44 -19.58
C ILE A 39 16.96 -4.45 -19.48
N ASN A 40 16.90 -5.35 -18.53
CA ASN A 40 18.03 -6.22 -18.23
C ASN A 40 17.65 -7.64 -17.76
N TYR A 41 16.40 -8.03 -17.85
CA TYR A 41 15.97 -9.35 -17.34
C TYR A 41 16.73 -10.53 -17.93
N SER A 42 17.23 -10.40 -19.17
CA SER A 42 18.04 -11.42 -19.83
C SER A 42 19.46 -11.58 -19.26
N GLU A 43 19.88 -10.73 -18.35
CA GLU A 43 21.18 -10.84 -17.67
C GLU A 43 21.14 -11.84 -16.49
N PHE A 44 19.95 -12.35 -16.13
CA PHE A 44 19.77 -13.26 -15.01
C PHE A 44 19.53 -14.69 -15.50
N ASP A 45 20.41 -15.62 -15.14
CA ASP A 45 20.40 -17.00 -15.63
C ASP A 45 19.13 -17.80 -15.30
N PHE A 46 18.43 -17.41 -14.23
CA PHE A 46 17.17 -18.02 -13.80
C PHE A 46 15.95 -17.48 -14.56
N ILE A 47 16.12 -16.51 -15.45
CA ILE A 47 15.05 -15.94 -16.26
C ILE A 47 15.14 -16.50 -17.67
N LYS A 48 14.09 -17.19 -18.10
CA LYS A 48 13.99 -17.77 -19.44
C LYS A 48 12.90 -17.10 -20.25
N VAL A 49 13.16 -16.84 -21.50
CA VAL A 49 12.14 -16.41 -22.45
C VAL A 49 11.61 -17.63 -23.18
N LYS A 50 10.30 -17.85 -23.10
CA LYS A 50 9.67 -18.97 -23.81
C LYS A 50 9.66 -18.68 -25.30
N GLU A 51 10.17 -19.63 -26.08
CA GLU A 51 10.28 -19.51 -27.54
C GLU A 51 8.95 -19.11 -28.19
N ASN A 52 9.03 -18.24 -29.19
CA ASN A 52 7.89 -17.74 -29.96
C ASN A 52 6.72 -17.21 -29.13
N SER A 53 7.00 -16.66 -27.94
CA SER A 53 5.99 -16.10 -27.04
C SER A 53 6.48 -14.83 -26.34
N ASN A 54 5.55 -14.11 -25.72
CA ASN A 54 5.87 -12.96 -24.86
C ASN A 54 6.04 -13.36 -23.38
N ILE A 55 6.13 -14.67 -23.09
CA ILE A 55 6.22 -15.19 -21.73
C ILE A 55 7.68 -15.22 -21.27
N ILE A 56 7.90 -14.69 -20.07
CA ILE A 56 9.16 -14.74 -19.33
C ILE A 56 8.92 -15.63 -18.12
N VAL A 57 9.73 -16.67 -17.94
CA VAL A 57 9.61 -17.60 -16.83
C VAL A 57 10.76 -17.39 -15.86
N PHE A 58 10.45 -17.26 -14.58
CA PHE A 58 11.41 -17.31 -13.48
C PHE A 58 11.42 -18.71 -12.94
N GLU A 59 12.53 -19.41 -13.17
CA GLU A 59 12.69 -20.83 -12.84
C GLU A 59 12.80 -21.04 -11.32
N LYS A 60 12.15 -22.07 -10.81
CA LYS A 60 12.25 -22.50 -9.42
C LYS A 60 13.69 -22.54 -8.93
N GLY A 61 13.92 -22.07 -7.72
CA GLY A 61 15.24 -22.06 -7.09
C GLY A 61 15.39 -20.94 -6.08
N SER A 62 16.59 -20.78 -5.54
CA SER A 62 16.92 -19.72 -4.58
C SER A 62 18.05 -18.88 -5.14
N TYR A 63 17.77 -17.59 -5.31
CA TYR A 63 18.66 -16.65 -5.96
C TYR A 63 18.89 -15.40 -5.11
N THR A 64 20.04 -14.79 -5.25
CA THR A 64 20.38 -13.50 -4.63
C THR A 64 20.81 -12.53 -5.70
N ILE A 65 20.22 -11.35 -5.69
CA ILE A 65 20.57 -10.28 -6.62
C ILE A 65 20.83 -8.95 -5.90
N SER A 66 21.86 -8.24 -6.37
CA SER A 66 22.21 -6.87 -5.94
C SER A 66 21.95 -5.82 -7.05
N LYS A 67 21.33 -6.25 -8.13
CA LYS A 67 20.94 -5.41 -9.27
C LYS A 67 19.46 -5.63 -9.55
N SER A 68 18.70 -4.54 -9.72
CA SER A 68 17.27 -4.62 -10.01
C SER A 68 16.98 -5.33 -11.32
N ILE A 69 15.94 -6.17 -11.33
CA ILE A 69 15.36 -6.76 -12.53
C ILE A 69 14.41 -5.75 -13.14
N LYS A 70 14.49 -5.52 -14.45
CA LYS A 70 13.63 -4.59 -15.18
C LYS A 70 13.01 -5.29 -16.38
N ILE A 71 11.70 -5.42 -16.36
CA ILE A 71 10.88 -6.06 -17.37
C ILE A 71 10.13 -4.99 -18.19
N PRO A 72 10.21 -5.02 -19.53
CA PRO A 72 9.50 -4.07 -20.37
C PRO A 72 8.00 -4.37 -20.41
N LYS A 73 7.25 -3.51 -21.08
CA LYS A 73 5.84 -3.73 -21.43
C LYS A 73 5.68 -4.92 -22.40
N ASP A 74 4.46 -5.38 -22.56
CA ASP A 74 4.05 -6.42 -23.53
C ASP A 74 4.60 -7.84 -23.24
N LYS A 75 4.98 -8.12 -21.99
CA LYS A 75 5.35 -9.46 -21.53
C LYS A 75 4.33 -10.01 -20.55
N VAL A 76 4.43 -11.30 -20.27
CA VAL A 76 3.80 -11.95 -19.13
C VAL A 76 4.91 -12.62 -18.34
N VAL A 77 5.07 -12.20 -17.09
CA VAL A 77 6.05 -12.81 -16.19
C VAL A 77 5.37 -13.94 -15.43
N VAL A 78 5.85 -15.15 -15.59
CA VAL A 78 5.40 -16.31 -14.85
C VAL A 78 6.50 -16.73 -13.88
N ILE A 79 6.17 -16.85 -12.60
CA ILE A 79 7.11 -17.31 -11.57
C ILE A 79 6.71 -18.70 -11.13
N GLU A 80 7.64 -19.65 -11.20
CA GLU A 80 7.39 -21.03 -10.83
C GLU A 80 7.25 -21.21 -9.31
N PRO A 81 6.41 -22.16 -8.84
CA PRO A 81 6.33 -22.51 -7.42
C PRO A 81 7.70 -22.88 -6.84
N GLY A 82 7.97 -22.47 -5.60
CA GLY A 82 9.24 -22.69 -4.93
C GLY A 82 10.38 -21.75 -5.37
N PHE A 83 10.07 -20.69 -6.10
CA PHE A 83 11.03 -19.63 -6.42
C PHE A 83 11.26 -18.74 -5.19
N ASN A 84 12.55 -18.49 -4.86
CA ASN A 84 12.96 -17.67 -3.74
C ASN A 84 13.95 -16.61 -4.22
N LEU A 85 13.64 -15.33 -4.04
CA LEU A 85 14.48 -14.22 -4.45
C LEU A 85 14.89 -13.35 -3.26
N ASN A 86 16.18 -13.40 -2.95
CA ASN A 86 16.81 -12.50 -1.99
C ASN A 86 17.27 -11.22 -2.69
N LEU A 87 16.70 -10.10 -2.31
CA LEU A 87 17.05 -8.77 -2.79
C LEU A 87 18.01 -8.11 -1.80
N ILE A 88 19.17 -7.65 -2.28
CA ILE A 88 20.14 -6.91 -1.48
C ILE A 88 20.57 -5.62 -2.22
N ASP A 89 21.20 -4.68 -1.52
CA ASP A 89 21.79 -3.47 -2.10
C ASP A 89 20.81 -2.64 -2.94
N ASN A 90 19.60 -2.41 -2.42
CA ASN A 90 18.50 -1.71 -3.08
C ASN A 90 17.99 -2.38 -4.39
N ALA A 91 18.36 -3.64 -4.65
CA ALA A 91 17.80 -4.37 -5.77
C ALA A 91 16.28 -4.50 -5.61
N SER A 92 15.57 -4.34 -6.72
CA SER A 92 14.12 -4.39 -6.81
C SER A 92 13.67 -5.15 -8.05
N PHE A 93 12.45 -5.70 -8.01
CA PHE A 93 11.78 -6.22 -9.18
C PHE A 93 10.85 -5.14 -9.75
N ILE A 94 11.10 -4.68 -10.96
CA ILE A 94 10.36 -3.60 -11.62
C ILE A 94 9.82 -4.12 -12.95
N SER A 95 8.50 -4.08 -13.12
CA SER A 95 7.85 -4.62 -14.31
C SER A 95 6.77 -3.66 -14.83
N GLN A 96 6.72 -3.50 -16.15
CA GLN A 96 5.59 -2.92 -16.87
C GLN A 96 4.71 -4.00 -17.50
N SER A 97 4.84 -5.23 -17.04
CA SER A 97 4.14 -6.39 -17.56
C SER A 97 3.39 -7.12 -16.46
N THR A 98 2.38 -7.85 -16.86
CA THR A 98 1.59 -8.72 -15.98
C THR A 98 2.48 -9.70 -15.24
N LEU A 99 2.24 -9.82 -13.93
CA LEU A 99 2.93 -10.77 -13.05
C LEU A 99 1.99 -11.90 -12.65
N VAL A 100 2.38 -13.14 -12.97
CA VAL A 100 1.70 -14.37 -12.56
C VAL A 100 2.64 -15.13 -11.64
N ALA A 101 2.46 -15.00 -10.34
CA ALA A 101 3.26 -15.64 -9.30
C ALA A 101 2.34 -16.56 -8.49
N LYS A 102 2.21 -17.82 -8.94
CA LYS A 102 1.35 -18.82 -8.31
C LYS A 102 2.20 -19.89 -7.66
N GLY A 103 2.49 -19.72 -6.37
CA GLY A 103 3.04 -20.77 -5.53
C GLY A 103 2.00 -21.79 -5.10
N THR A 104 2.39 -22.67 -4.22
CA THR A 104 1.52 -23.59 -3.48
C THR A 104 1.83 -23.52 -2.00
N LYS A 105 0.99 -24.13 -1.17
CA LYS A 105 1.25 -24.19 0.27
C LYS A 105 2.58 -24.89 0.58
N GLU A 106 2.94 -25.92 -0.18
CA GLU A 106 4.15 -26.69 -0.05
C GLU A 106 5.36 -26.03 -0.71
N GLU A 107 5.14 -25.28 -1.78
CA GLU A 107 6.16 -24.59 -2.56
C GLU A 107 5.78 -23.11 -2.76
N PRO A 108 5.80 -22.29 -1.71
CA PRO A 108 5.48 -20.87 -1.83
C PRO A 108 6.55 -20.13 -2.65
N ILE A 109 6.15 -19.00 -3.21
CA ILE A 109 7.07 -18.07 -3.84
C ILE A 109 7.48 -17.03 -2.80
N THR A 110 8.79 -16.77 -2.67
CA THR A 110 9.28 -15.86 -1.63
C THR A 110 10.15 -14.76 -2.22
N PHE A 111 9.80 -13.51 -1.91
CA PHE A 111 10.65 -12.34 -2.11
C PHE A 111 11.09 -11.83 -0.73
N PHE A 112 12.37 -11.67 -0.51
CA PHE A 112 12.87 -11.27 0.80
C PHE A 112 14.18 -10.50 0.74
N SER A 113 14.58 -9.91 1.86
CA SER A 113 15.90 -9.33 2.04
C SER A 113 16.52 -9.85 3.34
N ASN A 114 17.57 -10.64 3.22
CA ASN A 114 18.21 -11.25 4.40
C ASN A 114 19.12 -10.28 5.18
N ASN A 115 19.51 -9.18 4.56
CA ASN A 115 20.40 -8.16 5.14
C ASN A 115 19.73 -6.80 5.33
N ASN A 116 18.42 -6.70 5.10
CA ASN A 116 17.63 -5.47 5.26
C ASN A 116 17.97 -4.35 4.24
N THR A 117 18.65 -4.65 3.15
CA THR A 117 19.05 -3.64 2.16
C THR A 117 18.29 -3.75 0.84
N GLY A 118 17.48 -4.81 0.66
CA GLY A 118 16.70 -5.03 -0.56
C GLY A 118 15.53 -4.06 -0.67
N GLY A 119 15.27 -3.64 -1.88
CA GLY A 119 14.01 -2.97 -2.25
C GLY A 119 12.87 -3.97 -2.32
N GLY A 120 11.89 -3.71 -3.16
CA GLY A 120 10.67 -4.50 -3.26
C GLY A 120 10.24 -4.74 -4.69
N LEU A 121 8.91 -4.82 -4.88
CA LEU A 121 8.29 -5.05 -6.18
C LEU A 121 7.52 -3.81 -6.63
N PHE A 122 7.63 -3.47 -7.91
CA PHE A 122 6.86 -2.41 -8.55
C PHE A 122 6.32 -2.89 -9.91
N ILE A 123 5.01 -3.08 -9.98
CA ILE A 123 4.26 -3.41 -11.18
C ILE A 123 3.52 -2.16 -11.63
N ASN A 124 3.87 -1.64 -12.80
CA ASN A 124 3.34 -0.38 -13.30
C ASN A 124 2.78 -0.52 -14.72
N ASP A 125 1.55 -0.06 -14.93
CA ASP A 125 0.90 -0.02 -16.26
C ASP A 125 0.87 -1.40 -16.95
N ALA A 126 0.57 -2.46 -16.18
CA ALA A 126 0.42 -3.81 -16.70
C ALA A 126 -0.92 -3.97 -17.44
N GLU A 127 -0.88 -4.47 -18.70
CA GLU A 127 -2.05 -4.53 -19.57
C GLU A 127 -3.16 -5.46 -19.08
N THR A 128 -2.79 -6.55 -18.44
CA THR A 128 -3.72 -7.54 -17.92
C THR A 128 -3.56 -7.73 -16.42
N GLN A 129 -4.54 -8.37 -15.81
CA GLN A 129 -4.56 -8.61 -14.37
C GLN A 129 -3.41 -9.48 -13.92
N SER A 130 -2.67 -9.02 -12.92
CA SER A 130 -1.64 -9.80 -12.22
C SER A 130 -2.27 -10.74 -11.20
N GLU A 131 -1.58 -11.83 -10.88
CA GLU A 131 -2.03 -12.83 -9.92
C GLU A 131 -0.90 -13.21 -8.97
N LEU A 132 -1.15 -13.07 -7.67
CA LEU A 132 -0.27 -13.52 -6.59
C LEU A 132 -1.00 -14.58 -5.77
N GLU A 133 -0.44 -15.78 -5.70
CA GLU A 133 -1.00 -16.85 -4.90
C GLU A 133 0.11 -17.58 -4.12
N TYR A 134 -0.08 -17.82 -2.82
CA TYR A 134 0.94 -18.38 -1.93
C TYR A 134 2.30 -17.69 -2.08
N CYS A 135 2.29 -16.36 -2.05
CA CYS A 135 3.50 -15.56 -2.08
C CYS A 135 3.83 -15.02 -0.69
N THR A 136 5.10 -14.98 -0.35
CA THR A 136 5.60 -14.33 0.88
C THR A 136 6.50 -13.16 0.52
N PHE A 137 6.22 -11.99 1.10
CA PHE A 137 7.03 -10.79 0.99
C PHE A 137 7.58 -10.44 2.38
N ASN A 138 8.89 -10.60 2.56
CA ASN A 138 9.49 -10.51 3.88
C ASN A 138 10.68 -9.56 3.94
N ASN A 139 10.63 -8.60 4.88
CA ASN A 139 11.75 -7.74 5.17
C ASN A 139 12.22 -6.88 3.98
N LEU A 140 11.30 -6.52 3.10
CA LEU A 140 11.53 -5.68 1.93
C LEU A 140 11.36 -4.20 2.30
N SER A 141 12.06 -3.33 1.57
CA SER A 141 11.81 -1.90 1.52
C SER A 141 11.09 -1.54 0.22
N ASN A 142 10.90 -0.26 -0.01
CA ASN A 142 10.28 0.24 -1.23
C ASN A 142 11.26 0.30 -2.41
N PRO A 143 10.84 -0.04 -3.63
CA PRO A 143 11.59 0.27 -4.83
C PRO A 143 11.85 1.77 -4.97
N ASN A 144 13.10 2.12 -5.16
CA ASN A 144 13.53 3.50 -5.35
C ASN A 144 14.78 3.62 -6.23
N ASN A 145 15.01 4.81 -6.72
CA ASN A 145 16.28 5.20 -7.32
C ASN A 145 16.51 6.71 -7.11
N GLU A 146 17.56 7.26 -7.70
CA GLU A 146 17.92 8.69 -7.55
C GLU A 146 16.83 9.67 -8.02
N ILE A 147 15.80 9.22 -8.76
CA ILE A 147 14.83 10.07 -9.46
C ILE A 147 13.41 9.85 -8.93
N TRP A 148 13.07 8.63 -8.56
CA TRP A 148 11.74 8.26 -8.10
C TRP A 148 11.79 7.24 -6.96
N SER A 149 10.73 7.23 -6.19
CA SER A 149 10.46 6.29 -5.12
C SER A 149 8.97 6.00 -5.09
N VAL A 150 8.60 4.78 -4.75
CA VAL A 150 7.22 4.41 -4.40
C VAL A 150 7.14 4.17 -2.89
N SER A 151 5.97 4.16 -2.30
CA SER A 151 5.80 4.04 -0.85
C SER A 151 5.84 2.58 -0.35
N GLY A 152 5.31 1.65 -1.13
CA GLY A 152 5.13 0.27 -0.71
C GLY A 152 6.31 -0.66 -0.97
N ALA A 153 6.43 -1.72 -0.16
CA ALA A 153 7.32 -2.83 -0.44
C ALA A 153 6.86 -3.62 -1.67
N VAL A 154 5.55 -3.76 -1.85
CA VAL A 154 4.93 -4.30 -3.06
C VAL A 154 3.94 -3.27 -3.60
N ASN A 155 4.08 -2.90 -4.86
CA ASN A 155 3.31 -1.82 -5.47
C ASN A 155 2.66 -2.27 -6.78
N PHE A 156 1.38 -1.93 -6.95
CA PHE A 156 0.63 -2.04 -8.19
C PHE A 156 0.08 -0.66 -8.56
N ASN A 157 0.59 -0.05 -9.60
CA ASN A 157 0.11 1.24 -10.09
C ASN A 157 -0.47 1.06 -11.50
N GLU A 158 -1.72 1.49 -11.71
CA GLU A 158 -2.46 1.29 -12.95
C GLU A 158 -2.39 -0.19 -13.44
N SER A 159 -2.46 -1.12 -12.48
CA SER A 159 -2.20 -2.55 -12.68
C SER A 159 -3.13 -3.38 -11.79
N ASN A 160 -4.15 -3.98 -12.39
CA ASN A 160 -5.10 -4.79 -11.65
C ASN A 160 -4.43 -6.05 -11.07
N VAL A 161 -4.87 -6.50 -9.88
CA VAL A 161 -4.27 -7.66 -9.22
C VAL A 161 -5.28 -8.49 -8.42
N VAL A 162 -5.08 -9.80 -8.44
CA VAL A 162 -5.68 -10.75 -7.49
C VAL A 162 -4.58 -11.28 -6.57
N ILE A 163 -4.80 -11.20 -5.27
CA ILE A 163 -3.88 -11.63 -4.21
C ILE A 163 -4.61 -12.66 -3.36
N SER A 164 -4.06 -13.86 -3.24
CA SER A 164 -4.68 -14.92 -2.43
C SER A 164 -3.65 -15.72 -1.66
N ASN A 165 -3.98 -16.07 -0.41
CA ASN A 165 -3.13 -16.87 0.47
C ASN A 165 -1.68 -16.33 0.58
N CYS A 166 -1.51 -15.02 0.56
CA CYS A 166 -0.21 -14.36 0.62
C CYS A 166 0.12 -13.87 2.03
N VAL A 167 1.40 -13.66 2.29
CA VAL A 167 1.90 -13.12 3.55
C VAL A 167 2.83 -11.93 3.30
N PHE A 168 2.51 -10.78 3.89
CA PHE A 168 3.35 -9.59 3.91
C PHE A 168 3.88 -9.40 5.33
N LYS A 169 5.19 -9.32 5.51
CA LYS A 169 5.74 -9.20 6.86
C LYS A 169 7.06 -8.45 6.93
N ASN A 170 7.26 -7.76 8.07
CA ASN A 170 8.51 -7.08 8.39
C ASN A 170 8.98 -6.10 7.30
N ASN A 171 8.09 -5.50 6.53
CA ASN A 171 8.51 -4.49 5.55
C ASN A 171 9.17 -3.28 6.25
N ARG A 172 9.98 -2.53 5.51
CA ARG A 172 10.83 -1.47 6.04
C ARG A 172 10.59 -0.14 5.34
N CYS A 173 9.37 0.11 4.92
CA CYS A 173 8.93 1.30 4.20
C CYS A 173 7.52 1.69 4.65
N GLU A 174 6.98 2.73 4.07
CA GLU A 174 5.69 3.31 4.45
C GLU A 174 4.56 2.27 4.37
N ASP A 175 4.46 1.51 3.26
CA ASP A 175 3.40 0.53 3.10
C ASP A 175 3.96 -0.87 2.86
N ALA A 176 3.31 -1.91 3.40
CA ALA A 176 3.67 -3.27 3.03
C ALA A 176 3.13 -3.60 1.62
N LEU A 177 1.90 -3.19 1.33
CA LEU A 177 1.26 -3.28 0.02
C LEU A 177 0.61 -1.95 -0.33
N ASN A 178 1.00 -1.35 -1.45
CA ASN A 178 0.37 -0.15 -2.00
C ASN A 178 -0.25 -0.44 -3.38
N ILE A 179 -1.52 -0.04 -3.56
CA ILE A 179 -2.24 -0.20 -4.83
C ILE A 179 -2.82 1.16 -5.24
N ILE A 180 -2.49 1.60 -6.47
CA ILE A 180 -2.91 2.91 -6.97
C ILE A 180 -3.65 2.76 -8.30
N ARG A 181 -4.80 3.44 -8.47
CA ARG A 181 -5.61 3.50 -9.70
C ARG A 181 -5.88 2.13 -10.34
N SER A 182 -6.18 1.15 -9.52
CA SER A 182 -6.31 -0.25 -9.96
C SER A 182 -7.53 -0.91 -9.34
N ASN A 183 -8.03 -1.96 -10.01
CA ASN A 183 -8.98 -2.87 -9.37
C ASN A 183 -8.22 -4.03 -8.73
N PHE A 184 -8.69 -4.49 -7.57
CA PHE A 184 -8.06 -5.62 -6.90
C PHE A 184 -9.05 -6.53 -6.17
N THR A 185 -8.61 -7.76 -5.94
CA THR A 185 -9.24 -8.69 -5.01
C THR A 185 -8.16 -9.29 -4.13
N MET A 186 -8.33 -9.22 -2.81
CA MET A 186 -7.42 -9.79 -1.85
C MET A 186 -8.18 -10.74 -0.93
N VAL A 187 -7.74 -11.99 -0.86
CA VAL A 187 -8.43 -13.07 -0.13
C VAL A 187 -7.44 -13.86 0.72
N SER A 188 -7.82 -14.20 1.96
CA SER A 188 -7.03 -15.07 2.84
C SER A 188 -5.56 -14.67 2.94
N THR A 189 -5.31 -13.38 3.04
CA THR A 189 -3.96 -12.80 3.06
C THR A 189 -3.67 -12.20 4.43
N GLU A 190 -2.44 -12.35 4.87
CA GLU A 190 -2.00 -11.92 6.20
C GLU A 190 -0.92 -10.86 6.12
N PHE A 191 -1.01 -9.88 7.04
CA PHE A 191 0.00 -8.84 7.25
C PHE A 191 0.53 -8.94 8.67
N HIS A 192 1.86 -8.93 8.83
CA HIS A 192 2.51 -9.09 10.14
C HIS A 192 3.64 -8.08 10.32
N ASP A 193 3.66 -7.40 11.46
CA ASP A 193 4.79 -6.60 11.90
C ASP A 193 5.25 -5.60 10.83
N THR A 194 4.30 -4.86 10.25
CA THR A 194 4.60 -3.85 9.22
C THR A 194 5.17 -2.59 9.87
N TYR A 195 6.11 -1.94 9.19
CA TYR A 195 6.79 -0.75 9.73
C TYR A 195 5.85 0.44 9.87
N SER A 196 4.95 0.64 8.92
CA SER A 196 3.90 1.65 8.95
C SER A 196 2.59 1.02 8.48
N ASP A 197 2.01 1.43 7.34
CA ASP A 197 0.74 0.90 6.89
C ASP A 197 0.87 -0.52 6.34
N SER A 198 -0.12 -1.36 6.68
CA SER A 198 -0.14 -2.71 6.12
C SER A 198 -0.64 -2.70 4.69
N PHE A 199 -1.78 -2.04 4.44
CA PHE A 199 -2.35 -1.84 3.12
C PHE A 199 -2.73 -0.38 2.91
N ASP A 200 -2.23 0.21 1.84
CA ASP A 200 -2.63 1.53 1.36
C ASP A 200 -3.23 1.44 -0.06
N GLY A 201 -4.38 2.07 -0.26
CA GLY A 201 -5.13 2.03 -1.51
C GLY A 201 -5.62 3.38 -1.98
N ASP A 202 -5.00 3.92 -3.04
CA ASP A 202 -5.35 5.21 -3.63
C ASP A 202 -6.14 5.05 -4.92
N PHE A 203 -7.35 5.62 -4.97
CA PHE A 203 -8.23 5.59 -6.13
C PHE A 203 -8.48 4.17 -6.64
N VAL A 204 -8.67 3.24 -5.74
CA VAL A 204 -8.88 1.82 -6.04
C VAL A 204 -10.34 1.42 -5.93
N LYS A 205 -10.68 0.31 -6.61
CA LYS A 205 -11.91 -0.43 -6.37
C LYS A 205 -11.57 -1.88 -6.08
N GLY A 206 -11.95 -2.37 -4.88
CA GLY A 206 -11.51 -3.70 -4.49
C GLY A 206 -12.36 -4.40 -3.45
N THR A 207 -12.01 -5.66 -3.25
CA THR A 207 -12.55 -6.51 -2.20
C THR A 207 -11.40 -7.05 -1.35
N ILE A 208 -11.57 -7.00 -0.03
CA ILE A 208 -10.68 -7.63 0.95
C ILE A 208 -11.54 -8.63 1.73
N ASP A 209 -11.23 -9.92 1.63
CA ASP A 209 -12.03 -11.01 2.19
C ASP A 209 -11.15 -11.98 2.99
N LYS A 210 -11.54 -12.30 4.22
CA LYS A 210 -10.83 -13.22 5.13
C LYS A 210 -9.37 -12.87 5.34
N CYS A 211 -9.08 -11.57 5.41
CA CYS A 211 -7.72 -11.08 5.62
C CYS A 211 -7.47 -10.71 7.08
N GLN A 212 -6.21 -10.82 7.50
CA GLN A 212 -5.80 -10.60 8.86
C GLN A 212 -4.59 -9.64 8.91
N PHE A 213 -4.64 -8.70 9.84
CA PHE A 213 -3.63 -7.65 10.01
C PHE A 213 -3.15 -7.67 11.46
N TYR A 214 -1.86 -7.92 11.66
CA TYR A 214 -1.25 -8.02 12.97
C TYR A 214 -0.09 -7.04 13.12
N ASN A 215 -0.12 -6.22 14.17
CA ASN A 215 0.95 -5.30 14.52
C ASN A 215 1.28 -4.33 13.36
N SER A 216 0.27 -3.67 12.81
CA SER A 216 0.49 -2.60 11.83
C SER A 216 1.15 -1.41 12.53
N GLY A 217 2.30 -0.95 12.05
CA GLY A 217 3.04 0.15 12.68
C GLY A 217 2.37 1.51 12.54
N ASN A 218 1.34 1.60 11.71
CA ASN A 218 0.42 2.71 11.54
C ASN A 218 -0.99 2.19 11.29
N ASP A 219 -1.58 2.44 10.12
CA ASP A 219 -2.92 1.99 9.77
C ASP A 219 -2.88 0.55 9.23
N ALA A 220 -3.87 -0.28 9.60
CA ALA A 220 -3.95 -1.60 8.99
C ALA A 220 -4.51 -1.54 7.56
N ILE A 221 -5.55 -0.71 7.37
CA ILE A 221 -6.15 -0.43 6.06
C ILE A 221 -6.31 1.09 5.95
N ASP A 222 -5.53 1.78 5.11
CA ASP A 222 -5.74 3.18 4.72
C ASP A 222 -6.20 3.26 3.27
N VAL A 223 -7.20 4.09 2.99
CA VAL A 223 -7.66 4.31 1.63
C VAL A 223 -8.08 5.74 1.37
N SER A 224 -7.74 6.22 0.17
CA SER A 224 -8.09 7.55 -0.32
C SER A 224 -8.80 7.47 -1.68
N GLY A 225 -9.93 8.17 -1.83
CA GLY A 225 -10.67 8.23 -3.09
C GLY A 225 -11.18 6.88 -3.63
N SER A 226 -11.44 5.93 -2.76
CA SER A 226 -11.52 4.50 -3.10
C SER A 226 -12.88 3.87 -2.79
N GLN A 227 -13.15 2.71 -3.37
CA GLN A 227 -14.36 1.92 -3.11
C GLN A 227 -13.98 0.51 -2.68
N LEU A 228 -14.28 0.15 -1.43
CA LEU A 228 -13.96 -1.18 -0.89
C LEU A 228 -15.20 -1.95 -0.44
N MET A 229 -15.11 -3.27 -0.60
CA MET A 229 -15.94 -4.26 0.08
C MET A 229 -15.04 -5.07 1.02
N LEU A 230 -15.36 -5.05 2.32
CA LEU A 230 -14.62 -5.78 3.36
C LEU A 230 -15.48 -6.94 3.89
N ARG A 231 -14.91 -8.14 4.05
CA ARG A 231 -15.58 -9.29 4.65
C ARG A 231 -14.62 -10.09 5.53
N ASP A 232 -15.11 -10.50 6.70
CA ASP A 232 -14.37 -11.36 7.63
C ASP A 232 -12.95 -10.85 7.91
N ILE A 233 -12.84 -9.59 8.37
CA ILE A 233 -11.56 -8.91 8.61
C ILE A 233 -11.21 -8.94 10.09
N LEU A 234 -10.01 -9.38 10.41
CA LEU A 234 -9.40 -9.27 11.72
C LEU A 234 -8.23 -8.29 11.70
N ILE A 235 -8.29 -7.28 12.54
CA ILE A 235 -7.20 -6.33 12.77
C ILE A 235 -6.83 -6.39 14.24
N SER A 236 -5.57 -6.68 14.53
CA SER A 236 -5.05 -6.80 15.90
C SER A 236 -3.83 -5.93 16.09
N ASN A 237 -3.85 -5.09 17.10
CA ASN A 237 -2.78 -4.19 17.51
C ASN A 237 -2.30 -3.23 16.39
N PRO A 238 -3.20 -2.49 15.71
CA PRO A 238 -2.78 -1.37 14.87
C PRO A 238 -2.26 -0.24 15.77
N LEU A 239 -1.09 0.31 15.45
CA LEU A 239 -0.49 1.38 16.26
C LEU A 239 -1.04 2.78 15.93
N ASP A 240 -1.90 2.89 14.93
CA ASP A 240 -2.73 4.07 14.71
C ASP A 240 -4.17 3.60 14.43
N LYS A 241 -4.62 3.46 13.20
CA LYS A 241 -6.02 3.13 12.88
C LYS A 241 -6.18 1.69 12.37
N GLY A 242 -7.23 1.03 12.81
CA GLY A 242 -7.62 -0.22 12.18
C GLY A 242 -8.06 0.00 10.74
N ILE A 243 -9.02 0.90 10.53
CA ILE A 243 -9.49 1.28 9.18
C ILE A 243 -9.54 2.80 9.09
N SER A 244 -8.95 3.36 8.05
CA SER A 244 -8.91 4.78 7.73
C SER A 244 -9.49 5.01 6.32
N ALA A 245 -10.63 5.68 6.23
CA ALA A 245 -11.26 6.06 4.98
C ALA A 245 -11.16 7.56 4.76
N GLY A 246 -10.47 7.99 3.71
CA GLY A 246 -10.25 9.38 3.35
C GLY A 246 -10.70 9.74 1.95
N GLU A 247 -10.87 11.04 1.69
CA GLU A 247 -10.99 11.63 0.35
C GLU A 247 -12.14 11.05 -0.49
N ALA A 248 -13.36 11.11 0.06
CA ALA A 248 -14.58 10.61 -0.59
C ALA A 248 -14.59 9.08 -0.83
N SER A 249 -13.86 8.30 -0.03
CA SER A 249 -13.91 6.85 -0.08
C SER A 249 -15.26 6.30 0.36
N LEU A 250 -15.64 5.16 -0.23
CA LEU A 250 -16.81 4.37 0.16
C LEU A 250 -16.37 2.98 0.59
N ILE A 251 -16.53 2.67 1.87
CA ILE A 251 -16.29 1.34 2.42
C ILE A 251 -17.61 0.71 2.81
N ASN A 252 -17.91 -0.45 2.26
CA ASN A 252 -18.98 -1.33 2.72
C ASN A 252 -18.35 -2.60 3.31
N GLY A 253 -18.95 -3.19 4.34
CA GLY A 253 -18.40 -4.45 4.85
C GLY A 253 -19.24 -5.13 5.92
N GLU A 254 -18.84 -6.37 6.21
CA GLU A 254 -19.45 -7.20 7.23
C GLU A 254 -18.40 -8.03 7.98
N SER A 255 -18.68 -8.34 9.25
CA SER A 255 -17.79 -9.15 10.11
C SER A 255 -16.39 -8.54 10.27
N ILE A 256 -16.34 -7.35 10.85
CA ILE A 256 -15.10 -6.60 11.06
C ILE A 256 -14.73 -6.64 12.55
N GLN A 257 -13.51 -7.02 12.86
CA GLN A 257 -12.97 -7.00 14.21
C GLN A 257 -11.71 -6.14 14.28
N VAL A 258 -11.71 -5.16 15.20
CA VAL A 258 -10.50 -4.38 15.55
C VAL A 258 -10.27 -4.54 17.03
N ILE A 259 -9.12 -5.08 17.41
CA ILE A 259 -8.79 -5.42 18.78
C ILE A 259 -7.40 -4.92 19.17
N ASP A 260 -7.26 -4.51 20.43
CA ASP A 260 -5.99 -4.14 21.08
C ASP A 260 -5.23 -3.01 20.33
N GLY A 261 -5.96 -2.02 19.78
CA GLY A 261 -5.39 -0.96 18.95
C GLY A 261 -5.57 0.46 19.51
N GLU A 262 -4.95 1.42 18.87
CA GLU A 262 -5.12 2.84 19.23
C GLU A 262 -6.51 3.34 18.82
N ILE A 263 -6.84 3.24 17.54
CA ILE A 263 -8.09 3.75 16.97
C ILE A 263 -8.73 2.64 16.12
N GLY A 264 -10.01 2.40 16.33
CA GLY A 264 -10.75 1.38 15.60
C GLY A 264 -10.98 1.79 14.13
N ILE A 265 -12.00 2.61 13.88
CA ILE A 265 -12.44 2.95 12.52
C ILE A 265 -12.59 4.47 12.37
N VAL A 266 -12.00 5.01 11.32
CA VAL A 266 -12.03 6.43 10.98
C VAL A 266 -12.65 6.65 9.60
N SER A 267 -13.55 7.64 9.51
CA SER A 267 -14.06 8.18 8.26
C SER A 267 -13.79 9.68 8.21
N LYS A 268 -13.08 10.14 7.20
CA LYS A 268 -12.67 11.54 7.03
C LYS A 268 -12.96 12.04 5.61
N ASP A 269 -13.11 13.37 5.44
CA ASP A 269 -13.08 14.02 4.13
C ASP A 269 -14.10 13.45 3.12
N LEU A 270 -15.39 13.62 3.41
CA LEU A 270 -16.56 13.19 2.61
C LEU A 270 -16.68 11.66 2.48
N SER A 271 -15.85 10.88 3.16
CA SER A 271 -15.90 9.43 3.09
C SER A 271 -17.13 8.86 3.78
N LYS A 272 -17.53 7.68 3.37
CA LYS A 272 -18.67 6.95 3.90
C LYS A 272 -18.29 5.52 4.21
N VAL A 273 -18.46 5.12 5.48
CA VAL A 273 -18.18 3.77 5.97
C VAL A 273 -19.49 3.14 6.43
N ILE A 274 -19.88 2.00 5.85
CA ILE A 274 -21.12 1.28 6.15
C ILE A 274 -20.76 -0.15 6.48
N LEU A 275 -20.93 -0.55 7.76
CA LEU A 275 -20.51 -1.87 8.23
C LEU A 275 -21.61 -2.57 9.03
N GLU A 276 -21.62 -3.90 8.91
CA GLU A 276 -22.48 -4.77 9.70
C GLU A 276 -21.63 -5.76 10.52
N ASN A 277 -22.09 -6.10 11.72
CA ASN A 277 -21.44 -7.06 12.63
C ASN A 277 -19.98 -6.65 12.93
N VAL A 278 -19.84 -5.60 13.72
CA VAL A 278 -18.54 -4.97 14.05
C VAL A 278 -18.20 -5.23 15.52
N LEU A 279 -17.00 -5.68 15.79
CA LEU A 279 -16.41 -5.75 17.11
C LEU A 279 -15.24 -4.76 17.22
N ILE A 280 -15.33 -3.82 18.17
CA ILE A 280 -14.21 -2.95 18.59
C ILE A 280 -13.90 -3.25 20.04
N LYS A 281 -12.68 -3.70 20.30
CA LYS A 281 -12.29 -4.14 21.64
C LYS A 281 -10.93 -3.63 22.05
N ASN A 282 -10.82 -3.14 23.31
CA ASN A 282 -9.57 -2.67 23.91
C ASN A 282 -8.87 -1.60 23.05
N THR A 283 -9.61 -0.64 22.52
CA THR A 283 -9.05 0.49 21.75
C THR A 283 -9.07 1.76 22.60
N ARG A 284 -8.14 2.67 22.38
CA ARG A 284 -8.22 4.00 23.00
C ARG A 284 -9.40 4.79 22.43
N LEU A 285 -9.63 4.70 21.14
CA LEU A 285 -10.77 5.32 20.47
C LEU A 285 -11.46 4.32 19.54
N GLY A 286 -12.77 4.11 19.72
CA GLY A 286 -13.54 3.18 18.88
C GLY A 286 -13.77 3.70 17.47
N PHE A 287 -14.42 4.88 17.35
CA PHE A 287 -14.76 5.48 16.06
C PHE A 287 -14.44 6.96 16.01
N SER A 288 -14.00 7.46 14.85
CA SER A 288 -13.94 8.90 14.62
C SER A 288 -14.46 9.27 13.22
N SER A 289 -15.21 10.37 13.15
CA SER A 289 -15.67 10.95 11.88
C SER A 289 -15.47 12.46 11.91
N PHE A 290 -14.66 12.97 10.95
CA PHE A 290 -14.28 14.37 10.90
C PHE A 290 -13.89 14.82 9.49
N GLN A 291 -13.70 16.12 9.29
CA GLN A 291 -13.18 16.70 8.05
C GLN A 291 -11.76 17.20 8.30
N LYS A 292 -10.77 16.55 7.69
CA LYS A 292 -9.35 16.93 7.74
C LYS A 292 -9.01 17.97 6.67
N LYS A 293 -9.50 17.75 5.45
CA LYS A 293 -9.23 18.56 4.27
C LYS A 293 -10.47 19.39 3.94
N TYR A 294 -10.36 20.71 3.99
CA TYR A 294 -11.50 21.62 3.84
C TYR A 294 -12.13 21.59 2.43
N GLU A 295 -11.39 21.17 1.42
CA GLU A 295 -11.86 20.98 0.03
C GLU A 295 -12.86 19.83 -0.12
N TYR A 296 -12.89 18.90 0.83
CA TYR A 296 -13.89 17.83 0.90
C TYR A 296 -15.04 18.23 1.85
N GLY A 297 -16.04 17.40 1.94
CA GLY A 297 -17.19 17.57 2.82
C GLY A 297 -17.10 16.76 4.11
N LYS A 298 -18.19 16.75 4.85
CA LYS A 298 -18.33 16.01 6.09
C LYS A 298 -18.47 14.51 5.84
N ALA A 299 -17.83 13.72 6.69
CA ALA A 299 -17.78 12.26 6.60
C ALA A 299 -18.90 11.59 7.40
N SER A 300 -19.11 10.28 7.16
CA SER A 300 -20.09 9.50 7.90
C SER A 300 -19.67 8.05 8.13
N ILE A 301 -20.17 7.49 9.24
CA ILE A 301 -20.06 6.08 9.60
C ILE A 301 -21.46 5.56 9.95
N ASP A 302 -21.88 4.47 9.33
CA ASP A 302 -23.14 3.78 9.62
C ASP A 302 -22.82 2.33 10.04
N ILE A 303 -23.15 1.95 11.27
CA ILE A 303 -22.87 0.62 11.82
C ILE A 303 -24.18 -0.07 12.22
N SER A 304 -24.35 -1.32 11.82
CA SER A 304 -25.37 -2.21 12.37
C SER A 304 -24.70 -3.40 13.09
N LYS A 305 -25.34 -3.86 14.19
CA LYS A 305 -24.83 -4.95 15.06
C LYS A 305 -23.41 -4.67 15.59
N LEU A 306 -23.28 -3.63 16.41
CA LEU A 306 -22.02 -3.25 17.05
C LEU A 306 -21.83 -3.91 18.42
N SER A 307 -20.66 -4.46 18.66
CA SER A 307 -20.12 -4.82 19.98
C SER A 307 -18.92 -3.95 20.33
N GLN A 308 -18.96 -3.26 21.47
CA GLN A 308 -17.83 -2.48 21.99
C GLN A 308 -17.45 -3.00 23.37
N ILE A 309 -16.16 -3.28 23.58
CA ILE A 309 -15.66 -3.88 24.83
C ILE A 309 -14.38 -3.15 25.26
N ASN A 310 -14.37 -2.58 26.47
CA ASN A 310 -13.20 -1.97 27.11
C ASN A 310 -12.50 -0.88 26.27
N ASN A 311 -13.24 -0.08 25.52
CA ASN A 311 -12.66 1.06 24.83
C ASN A 311 -12.59 2.26 25.79
N GLU A 312 -11.49 3.03 25.76
CA GLU A 312 -11.37 4.22 26.63
C GLU A 312 -12.37 5.30 26.20
N THR A 313 -12.46 5.55 24.90
CA THR A 313 -13.44 6.44 24.28
C THR A 313 -14.17 5.71 23.16
N ASN A 314 -15.50 5.70 23.21
CA ASN A 314 -16.26 4.97 22.20
C ASN A 314 -16.29 5.67 20.84
N PHE A 315 -16.42 7.00 20.83
CA PHE A 315 -16.42 7.75 19.57
C PHE A 315 -16.05 9.24 19.76
N LEU A 316 -15.50 9.81 18.70
CA LEU A 316 -15.12 11.22 18.58
C LEU A 316 -15.62 11.73 17.23
N ILE A 317 -16.74 12.46 17.22
CA ILE A 317 -17.45 12.86 15.99
C ILE A 317 -17.51 14.38 15.90
N GLU A 318 -16.97 14.92 14.82
CA GLU A 318 -16.99 16.35 14.55
C GLU A 318 -18.41 16.84 14.18
N THR A 319 -18.77 18.04 14.64
CA THR A 319 -20.05 18.68 14.26
C THR A 319 -20.20 18.75 12.74
N GLY A 320 -21.33 18.27 12.25
CA GLY A 320 -21.63 18.14 10.82
C GLY A 320 -21.23 16.80 10.20
N CYS A 321 -20.33 16.02 10.83
CA CYS A 321 -20.12 14.62 10.51
C CYS A 321 -21.14 13.74 11.25
N ARG A 322 -21.23 12.46 10.86
CA ARG A 322 -22.24 11.56 11.39
C ARG A 322 -21.67 10.21 11.78
N LEU A 323 -22.11 9.70 12.92
CA LEU A 323 -22.03 8.29 13.30
C LEU A 323 -23.43 7.78 13.63
N THR A 324 -23.87 6.76 12.92
CA THR A 324 -25.15 6.07 13.19
C THR A 324 -24.86 4.65 13.65
N ILE A 325 -25.40 4.27 14.80
CA ILE A 325 -25.31 2.90 15.35
C ILE A 325 -26.72 2.35 15.49
N ASN A 326 -27.02 1.24 14.83
CA ASN A 326 -28.33 0.59 14.85
C ASN A 326 -29.48 1.59 14.55
N LYS A 327 -29.27 2.44 13.54
CA LYS A 327 -30.21 3.51 13.10
C LYS A 327 -30.38 4.66 14.10
N LYS A 328 -29.60 4.71 15.16
CA LYS A 328 -29.59 5.81 16.12
C LYS A 328 -28.34 6.67 15.87
N GLU A 329 -28.55 7.96 15.61
CA GLU A 329 -27.47 8.92 15.46
C GLU A 329 -26.83 9.24 16.80
N MET A 330 -25.49 9.28 16.85
CA MET A 330 -24.71 9.57 18.03
C MET A 330 -24.45 11.10 18.13
N SER A 331 -24.24 11.56 19.35
CA SER A 331 -23.92 12.96 19.59
C SER A 331 -22.58 13.37 18.97
N THR A 332 -22.53 14.59 18.46
CA THR A 332 -21.31 15.20 17.96
C THR A 332 -20.69 16.12 19.01
N ILE A 333 -19.39 16.35 18.89
CA ILE A 333 -18.69 17.37 19.66
C ILE A 333 -18.25 18.53 18.77
N SER A 334 -18.05 19.71 19.37
CA SER A 334 -17.58 20.88 18.64
C SER A 334 -16.11 20.78 18.23
N SER A 335 -15.79 21.32 17.13
CA SER A 335 -14.61 22.03 16.60
C SER A 335 -13.19 21.73 17.13
N LYS A 336 -12.76 20.52 17.53
CA LYS A 336 -11.36 20.22 17.84
C LYS A 336 -10.97 18.77 17.55
N VAL A 337 -11.78 18.07 16.78
CA VAL A 337 -11.50 16.65 16.49
C VAL A 337 -10.17 16.48 15.77
N ILE A 338 -9.85 17.33 14.81
CA ILE A 338 -8.56 17.30 14.12
C ILE A 338 -7.39 17.50 15.09
N GLU A 339 -7.51 18.47 16.01
CA GLU A 339 -6.46 18.74 17.00
C GLU A 339 -6.24 17.54 17.94
N GLN A 340 -7.28 16.81 18.29
CA GLN A 340 -7.18 15.58 19.08
C GLN A 340 -6.59 14.42 18.27
N MET A 341 -7.08 14.23 17.05
CA MET A 341 -6.66 13.13 16.17
C MET A 341 -5.20 13.22 15.70
N TYR A 342 -4.65 14.43 15.56
CA TYR A 342 -3.28 14.67 15.10
C TYR A 342 -2.39 15.39 16.12
N GLY A 343 -2.92 15.68 17.31
CA GLY A 343 -2.21 16.31 18.42
C GLY A 343 -1.71 15.32 19.45
N ALA A 344 -1.57 15.80 20.70
CA ALA A 344 -1.01 15.00 21.79
C ALA A 344 -1.89 13.82 22.23
N GLU A 345 -3.18 13.83 21.92
CA GLU A 345 -4.11 12.81 22.43
C GLU A 345 -4.04 11.51 21.59
N TYR A 346 -4.18 11.60 20.28
CA TYR A 346 -4.19 10.44 19.37
C TYR A 346 -3.14 10.53 18.25
N GLY A 347 -2.34 11.58 18.17
CA GLY A 347 -1.34 11.76 17.12
C GLY A 347 -0.08 10.94 17.36
N LYS A 348 0.60 10.52 16.27
CA LYS A 348 1.87 9.75 16.32
C LYS A 348 2.98 10.42 17.12
N SER A 349 3.01 11.75 17.21
CA SER A 349 4.03 12.51 17.96
C SER A 349 3.89 12.40 19.47
N SER A 350 2.85 11.75 19.97
CA SER A 350 2.61 11.54 21.42
C SER A 350 3.12 10.18 21.94
N LYS A 351 3.80 9.39 21.07
CA LYS A 351 4.33 8.06 21.41
C LYS A 351 5.83 8.03 21.53
#